data_d0f7c4b186ed54eb858ed7cdbd263a14
#
_entry.id   d0f7c4b186ed54eb858ed7cdbd263a14
#
_cell.length_a   1.000
_cell.length_b   1.000
_cell.length_c   1.000
_cell.angle_alpha   90.00
_cell.angle_beta   90.00
_cell.angle_gamma   90.00
#
_symmetry.space_group_name_H-M   'P 1'
#
loop_
_entity.id
_entity.type
_entity.pdbx_description
1 polymer ?
#
loop_
_entity_poly.entity_id
_entity_poly.type
_entity_poly.pdbx_seq_one_letter_code
_entity_poly.pdbx_strand_id
1 'polypeptide(L)'
;MNPSFVVDNSIVMTWCFQDEANDYADAVLNSLTDAAAIVPSIWPLEVLNVLLVAERRQRLQQTDSARFLALLSQLPIMVDQSRLEGRMGELLALGRANQLSSYDASYLELAMRLGVPIATLDQRLMAAASKVAVPLFAA
;
A
#
# COMPACT_ATOMS: atom_id res chain seq x y z
N MET A 1 -6.12 -1.99 -18.03
CA MET A 1 -6.61 -2.94 -17.00
C MET A 1 -7.09 -2.14 -15.78
N ASN A 2 -8.31 -2.44 -15.33
CA ASN A 2 -8.84 -1.79 -14.12
C ASN A 2 -8.19 -2.39 -12.88
N PRO A 3 -7.90 -1.58 -11.85
CA PRO A 3 -7.33 -2.10 -10.62
C PRO A 3 -8.30 -3.03 -9.90
N SER A 4 -7.77 -4.13 -9.36
CA SER A 4 -8.56 -5.14 -8.65
C SER A 4 -8.54 -4.94 -7.13
N PHE A 5 -7.55 -4.22 -6.60
CA PHE A 5 -7.43 -4.00 -5.16
C PHE A 5 -6.45 -2.86 -4.88
N VAL A 6 -6.58 -2.30 -3.68
CA VAL A 6 -5.60 -1.36 -3.14
C VAL A 6 -4.54 -2.17 -2.39
N VAL A 7 -3.26 -1.89 -2.63
CA VAL A 7 -2.17 -2.54 -1.90
C VAL A 7 -1.52 -1.54 -0.95
N ASP A 8 -1.50 -1.88 0.34
CA ASP A 8 -0.87 -1.05 1.36
C ASP A 8 0.65 -1.28 1.37
N ASN A 9 1.39 -0.26 1.77
CA ASN A 9 2.85 -0.32 1.76
C ASN A 9 3.42 -1.39 2.72
N SER A 10 2.67 -1.82 3.73
CA SER A 10 3.08 -2.93 4.59
C SER A 10 3.30 -4.22 3.79
N ILE A 11 2.50 -4.44 2.74
CA ILE A 11 2.66 -5.57 1.82
C ILE A 11 3.90 -5.37 0.94
N VAL A 12 3.97 -4.21 0.28
CA VAL A 12 5.01 -3.92 -0.71
C VAL A 12 6.40 -4.04 -0.11
N MET A 13 6.60 -3.55 1.10
CA MET A 13 7.91 -3.53 1.72
C MET A 13 8.40 -4.92 2.15
N THR A 14 7.50 -5.90 2.35
CA THR A 14 7.96 -7.29 2.58
C THR A 14 8.69 -7.85 1.37
N TRP A 15 8.38 -7.38 0.18
CA TRP A 15 9.03 -7.83 -1.05
C TRP A 15 10.48 -7.34 -1.15
N CYS A 16 10.80 -6.27 -0.42
CA CYS A 16 12.15 -5.70 -0.37
C CYS A 16 13.04 -6.40 0.65
N PHE A 17 12.48 -6.79 1.80
CA PHE A 17 13.24 -7.30 2.93
C PHE A 17 12.98 -8.80 3.10
N GLN A 18 13.99 -9.63 2.81
CA GLN A 18 13.85 -11.09 2.87
C GLN A 18 13.52 -11.59 4.28
N ASP A 19 14.01 -10.90 5.32
CA ASP A 19 13.73 -11.24 6.70
C ASP A 19 12.28 -10.92 7.13
N GLU A 20 11.51 -10.24 6.27
CA GLU A 20 10.10 -9.92 6.52
C GLU A 20 9.18 -10.74 5.63
N ALA A 21 9.65 -11.83 5.05
CA ALA A 21 8.86 -12.67 4.14
C ALA A 21 7.55 -13.11 4.79
N ASN A 22 6.47 -13.08 4.02
CA ASN A 22 5.11 -13.36 4.48
C ASN A 22 4.33 -14.04 3.36
N ASP A 23 3.68 -15.16 3.69
CA ASP A 23 2.96 -15.97 2.69
C ASP A 23 1.84 -15.19 2.01
N TYR A 24 1.09 -14.40 2.76
CA TYR A 24 0.02 -13.58 2.19
C TYR A 24 0.59 -12.51 1.25
N ALA A 25 1.65 -11.81 1.67
CA ALA A 25 2.29 -10.80 0.83
C ALA A 25 2.87 -11.41 -0.45
N ASP A 26 3.42 -12.61 -0.37
CA ASP A 26 3.92 -13.33 -1.54
C ASP A 26 2.77 -13.71 -2.48
N ALA A 27 1.64 -14.13 -1.94
CA ALA A 27 0.44 -14.43 -2.74
C ALA A 27 -0.09 -13.17 -3.42
N VAL A 28 -0.06 -12.02 -2.74
CA VAL A 28 -0.44 -10.73 -3.33
C VAL A 28 0.49 -10.39 -4.50
N LEU A 29 1.79 -10.56 -4.33
CA LEU A 29 2.75 -10.31 -5.42
C LEU A 29 2.45 -11.22 -6.62
N ASN A 30 2.21 -12.50 -6.38
CA ASN A 30 1.89 -13.46 -7.45
C ASN A 30 0.60 -13.10 -8.18
N SER A 31 -0.38 -12.53 -7.48
CA SER A 31 -1.64 -12.12 -8.09
C SER A 31 -1.47 -11.03 -9.15
N LEU A 32 -0.38 -10.26 -9.08
CA LEU A 32 -0.09 -9.20 -10.04
C LEU A 32 0.29 -9.73 -11.43
N THR A 33 0.43 -11.06 -11.58
CA THR A 33 0.58 -11.67 -12.90
C THR A 33 -0.69 -11.44 -13.76
N ASP A 34 -1.85 -11.49 -13.13
CA ASP A 34 -3.15 -11.42 -13.83
C ASP A 34 -4.01 -10.23 -13.38
N ALA A 35 -3.59 -9.49 -12.36
CA ALA A 35 -4.36 -8.39 -11.79
C ALA A 35 -3.49 -7.14 -11.67
N ALA A 36 -4.12 -5.99 -11.48
CA ALA A 36 -3.44 -4.73 -11.20
C ALA A 36 -3.85 -4.21 -9.83
N ALA A 37 -2.93 -3.61 -9.12
CA ALA A 37 -3.19 -2.93 -7.86
C ALA A 37 -3.20 -1.42 -8.07
N ILE A 38 -3.75 -0.69 -7.10
CA ILE A 38 -3.71 0.77 -7.08
C ILE A 38 -3.29 1.26 -5.70
N VAL A 39 -2.59 2.39 -5.67
CA VAL A 39 -2.07 3.00 -4.45
C VAL A 39 -2.39 4.49 -4.45
N PRO A 40 -2.50 5.11 -3.26
CA PRO A 40 -2.69 6.56 -3.19
C PRO A 40 -1.43 7.30 -3.61
N SER A 41 -1.57 8.59 -3.88
CA SER A 41 -0.49 9.43 -4.40
C SER A 41 0.71 9.56 -3.45
N ILE A 42 0.52 9.27 -2.17
CA ILE A 42 1.61 9.32 -1.17
C ILE A 42 2.54 8.10 -1.25
N TRP A 43 2.08 7.00 -1.87
CA TRP A 43 2.82 5.72 -1.86
C TRP A 43 4.27 5.84 -2.37
N PRO A 44 4.56 6.52 -3.49
CA PRO A 44 5.96 6.61 -3.94
C PRO A 44 6.88 7.22 -2.88
N LEU A 45 6.42 8.25 -2.17
CA LEU A 45 7.21 8.87 -1.10
C LEU A 45 7.37 7.95 0.10
N GLU A 46 6.34 7.16 0.43
CA GLU A 46 6.46 6.17 1.51
C GLU A 46 7.51 5.11 1.18
N VAL A 47 7.50 4.60 -0.05
CA VAL A 47 8.51 3.62 -0.50
C VAL A 47 9.91 4.21 -0.36
N LEU A 48 10.11 5.42 -0.91
CA LEU A 48 11.42 6.07 -0.87
C LEU A 48 11.87 6.31 0.56
N ASN A 49 10.97 6.70 1.46
CA ASN A 49 11.34 6.95 2.84
C ASN A 49 11.78 5.68 3.56
N VAL A 50 11.09 4.56 3.32
CA VAL A 50 11.50 3.27 3.90
C VAL A 50 12.90 2.88 3.41
N LEU A 51 13.17 3.05 2.11
CA LEU A 51 14.48 2.74 1.55
C LEU A 51 15.57 3.63 2.14
N LEU A 52 15.32 4.93 2.25
CA LEU A 52 16.28 5.87 2.82
C LEU A 52 16.61 5.55 4.27
N VAL A 53 15.61 5.22 5.08
CA VAL A 53 15.82 4.84 6.48
C VAL A 53 16.60 3.53 6.57
N ALA A 54 16.26 2.55 5.73
CA ALA A 54 16.98 1.27 5.71
C ALA A 54 18.45 1.42 5.31
N GLU A 55 18.74 2.31 4.36
CA GLU A 55 20.12 2.61 3.98
C GLU A 55 20.90 3.25 5.13
N ARG A 56 20.29 4.23 5.79
CA ARG A 56 20.92 4.90 6.95
C ARG A 56 21.20 3.94 8.09
N ARG A 57 20.33 2.94 8.27
CA ARG A 57 20.50 1.90 9.30
C ARG A 57 21.32 0.71 8.82
N GLN A 58 21.87 0.79 7.62
CA GLN A 58 22.72 -0.24 7.04
C GLN A 58 22.01 -1.58 6.85
N ARG A 59 20.68 -1.56 6.68
CA ARG A 59 19.90 -2.75 6.31
C ARG A 59 19.94 -3.01 4.81
N LEU A 60 20.10 -1.95 4.00
CA LEU A 60 20.18 -2.02 2.55
C LEU A 60 21.39 -1.22 2.06
N GLN A 61 21.92 -1.67 0.95
CA GLN A 61 22.89 -0.90 0.16
C GLN A 61 22.13 -0.15 -0.94
N GLN A 62 22.76 0.86 -1.52
CA GLN A 62 22.16 1.64 -2.61
C GLN A 62 21.78 0.77 -3.80
N THR A 63 22.58 -0.27 -4.09
CA THR A 63 22.27 -1.21 -5.16
C THR A 63 21.01 -2.02 -4.89
N ASP A 64 20.74 -2.35 -3.63
CA ASP A 64 19.49 -3.06 -3.25
C ASP A 64 18.28 -2.18 -3.48
N SER A 65 18.36 -0.91 -3.11
CA SER A 65 17.28 0.06 -3.34
C SER A 65 17.00 0.23 -4.83
N ALA A 66 18.07 0.36 -5.64
CA ALA A 66 17.94 0.51 -7.07
C ALA A 66 17.27 -0.72 -7.72
N ARG A 67 17.64 -1.93 -7.29
CA ARG A 67 17.02 -3.17 -7.76
C ARG A 67 15.54 -3.22 -7.40
N PHE A 68 15.21 -2.82 -6.18
CA PHE A 68 13.83 -2.85 -5.73
C PHE A 68 12.97 -1.86 -6.52
N LEU A 69 13.46 -0.65 -6.77
CA LEU A 69 12.74 0.32 -7.59
C LEU A 69 12.54 -0.19 -9.02
N ALA A 70 13.54 -0.86 -9.57
CA ALA A 70 13.43 -1.46 -10.90
C ALA A 70 12.35 -2.55 -10.92
N LEU A 71 12.28 -3.38 -9.88
CA LEU A 71 11.22 -4.38 -9.74
C LEU A 71 9.85 -3.72 -9.70
N LEU A 72 9.67 -2.72 -8.84
CA LEU A 72 8.39 -2.04 -8.70
C LEU A 72 7.92 -1.41 -10.01
N SER A 73 8.85 -0.87 -10.81
CA SER A 73 8.51 -0.21 -12.07
C SER A 73 7.94 -1.19 -13.10
N GLN A 74 8.16 -2.48 -12.93
CA GLN A 74 7.66 -3.52 -13.85
C GLN A 74 6.35 -4.13 -13.38
N LEU A 75 5.91 -3.83 -12.17
CA LEU A 75 4.66 -4.37 -11.64
C LEU A 75 3.46 -3.50 -12.02
N PRO A 76 2.28 -4.10 -12.23
CA PRO A 76 1.08 -3.34 -12.57
C PRO A 76 0.48 -2.68 -11.31
N ILE A 77 1.18 -1.71 -10.77
CA ILE A 77 0.75 -0.91 -9.63
C ILE A 77 0.49 0.50 -10.13
N MET A 78 -0.77 0.91 -10.10
CA MET A 78 -1.20 2.22 -10.58
C MET A 78 -1.19 3.21 -9.42
N VAL A 79 -0.74 4.44 -9.67
CA VAL A 79 -0.80 5.50 -8.66
C VAL A 79 -2.03 6.37 -8.94
N ASP A 80 -2.88 6.53 -7.94
CA ASP A 80 -4.08 7.36 -8.06
C ASP A 80 -3.69 8.81 -8.34
N GLN A 81 -4.24 9.41 -9.40
CA GLN A 81 -3.90 10.75 -9.83
C GLN A 81 -4.90 11.80 -9.35
N SER A 82 -5.95 11.40 -8.63
CA SER A 82 -6.95 12.35 -8.17
C SER A 82 -6.39 13.22 -7.03
N ARG A 83 -6.96 14.42 -6.91
CA ARG A 83 -6.48 15.41 -5.95
C ARG A 83 -7.03 15.13 -4.56
N LEU A 84 -6.16 15.23 -3.55
CA LEU A 84 -6.55 15.03 -2.15
C LEU A 84 -7.33 16.21 -1.58
N GLU A 85 -7.16 17.41 -2.11
CA GLU A 85 -7.76 18.62 -1.54
C GLU A 85 -9.28 18.52 -1.40
N GLY A 86 -9.94 17.88 -2.36
CA GLY A 86 -11.40 17.70 -2.31
C GLY A 86 -11.87 16.65 -1.31
N ARG A 87 -10.96 15.90 -0.68
CA ARG A 87 -11.30 14.80 0.22
C ARG A 87 -10.66 14.92 1.60
N MET A 88 -10.09 16.08 1.92
CA MET A 88 -9.39 16.26 3.19
C MET A 88 -10.31 16.03 4.39
N GLY A 89 -11.56 16.46 4.30
CA GLY A 89 -12.53 16.24 5.38
C GLY A 89 -12.82 14.77 5.60
N GLU A 90 -12.97 13.99 4.53
CA GLU A 90 -13.21 12.55 4.61
C GLU A 90 -12.01 11.82 5.21
N LEU A 91 -10.80 12.19 4.79
CA LEU A 91 -9.57 11.59 5.32
C LEU A 91 -9.42 11.88 6.81
N LEU A 92 -9.69 13.12 7.21
CA LEU A 92 -9.64 13.50 8.61
C LEU A 92 -10.65 12.72 9.45
N ALA A 93 -11.87 12.56 8.94
CA ALA A 93 -12.91 11.79 9.63
C ALA A 93 -12.53 10.31 9.77
N LEU A 94 -11.99 9.70 8.72
CA LEU A 94 -11.51 8.30 8.77
C LEU A 94 -10.39 8.13 9.79
N GLY A 95 -9.45 9.06 9.81
CA GLY A 95 -8.34 9.02 10.76
C GLY A 95 -8.82 9.10 12.20
N ARG A 96 -9.76 10.00 12.49
CA ARG A 96 -10.33 10.15 13.84
C ARG A 96 -11.12 8.93 14.28
N ALA A 97 -11.99 8.43 13.40
CA ALA A 97 -12.87 7.31 13.74
C ALA A 97 -12.11 6.00 13.96
N ASN A 98 -10.96 5.83 13.36
CA ASN A 98 -10.20 4.58 13.36
C ASN A 98 -8.79 4.71 13.94
N GLN A 99 -8.44 5.89 14.43
CA GLN A 99 -7.10 6.18 14.97
C GLN A 99 -6.00 5.86 13.97
N LEU A 100 -6.23 6.22 12.71
CA LEU A 100 -5.27 6.05 11.63
C LEU A 100 -4.53 7.35 11.37
N SER A 101 -3.29 7.24 10.87
CA SER A 101 -2.62 8.39 10.26
C SER A 101 -3.36 8.80 8.99
N SER A 102 -3.11 10.02 8.51
CA SER A 102 -3.65 10.45 7.22
C SER A 102 -3.16 9.57 6.08
N TYR A 103 -1.94 9.03 6.21
CA TYR A 103 -1.36 8.13 5.21
C TYR A 103 -2.16 6.84 5.13
N ASP A 104 -2.40 6.17 6.26
CA ASP A 104 -3.19 4.95 6.29
C ASP A 104 -4.63 5.19 5.88
N ALA A 105 -5.21 6.32 6.32
CA ALA A 105 -6.56 6.71 5.93
C ALA A 105 -6.67 6.88 4.40
N SER A 106 -5.60 7.32 3.72
CA SER A 106 -5.62 7.50 2.28
C SER A 106 -5.77 6.17 1.52
N TYR A 107 -5.20 5.09 2.03
CA TYR A 107 -5.39 3.76 1.44
C TYR A 107 -6.83 3.30 1.58
N LEU A 108 -7.40 3.47 2.76
CA LEU A 108 -8.77 3.05 3.05
C LEU A 108 -9.78 3.85 2.22
N GLU A 109 -9.60 5.17 2.15
CA GLU A 109 -10.47 6.04 1.37
C GLU A 109 -10.44 5.64 -0.12
N LEU A 110 -9.26 5.33 -0.64
CA LEU A 110 -9.11 4.90 -2.03
C LEU A 110 -9.91 3.62 -2.30
N ALA A 111 -9.81 2.64 -1.41
CA ALA A 111 -10.55 1.39 -1.54
C ALA A 111 -12.06 1.63 -1.48
N MET A 112 -12.52 2.48 -0.57
CA MET A 112 -13.93 2.83 -0.45
C MET A 112 -14.45 3.52 -1.71
N ARG A 113 -13.69 4.49 -2.21
CA ARG A 113 -14.09 5.29 -3.39
C ARG A 113 -14.18 4.44 -4.65
N LEU A 114 -13.27 3.48 -4.81
CA LEU A 114 -13.23 2.63 -6.00
C LEU A 114 -14.07 1.35 -5.85
N GLY A 115 -14.52 1.05 -4.63
CA GLY A 115 -15.30 -0.17 -4.39
C GLY A 115 -14.48 -1.44 -4.58
N VAL A 116 -13.21 -1.43 -4.18
CA VAL A 116 -12.30 -2.58 -4.32
C VAL A 116 -11.79 -3.01 -2.94
N PRO A 117 -11.34 -4.29 -2.81
CA PRO A 117 -10.74 -4.74 -1.55
C PRO A 117 -9.37 -4.13 -1.30
N ILE A 118 -8.87 -4.31 -0.09
CA ILE A 118 -7.56 -3.83 0.32
C ILE A 118 -6.68 -5.00 0.77
N ALA A 119 -5.40 -4.98 0.37
CA ALA A 119 -4.38 -5.90 0.83
C ALA A 119 -3.48 -5.18 1.81
N THR A 120 -3.40 -5.68 3.05
CA THR A 120 -2.59 -5.07 4.10
C THR A 120 -2.16 -6.11 5.12
N LEU A 121 -1.04 -5.86 5.80
CA LEU A 121 -0.61 -6.61 6.98
C LEU A 121 -0.85 -5.82 8.28
N ASP A 122 -1.27 -4.58 8.18
CA ASP A 122 -1.49 -3.70 9.32
C ASP A 122 -2.83 -4.02 9.98
N GLN A 123 -2.81 -4.42 11.25
CA GLN A 123 -4.02 -4.84 11.96
C GLN A 123 -5.00 -3.69 12.20
N ARG A 124 -4.51 -2.46 12.42
CA ARG A 124 -5.40 -1.30 12.56
C ARG A 124 -6.14 -1.02 11.26
N LEU A 125 -5.43 -1.13 10.14
CA LEU A 125 -6.05 -0.91 8.84
C LEU A 125 -7.03 -2.02 8.50
N MET A 126 -6.73 -3.27 8.86
CA MET A 126 -7.69 -4.38 8.72
C MET A 126 -8.97 -4.11 9.51
N ALA A 127 -8.83 -3.68 10.77
CA ALA A 127 -9.98 -3.38 11.63
C ALA A 127 -10.81 -2.23 11.07
N ALA A 128 -10.15 -1.19 10.59
CA ALA A 128 -10.82 -0.05 9.99
C ALA A 128 -11.57 -0.44 8.72
N ALA A 129 -10.95 -1.27 7.87
CA ALA A 129 -11.57 -1.77 6.64
C ALA A 129 -12.85 -2.55 6.97
N SER A 130 -12.80 -3.40 8.00
CA SER A 130 -13.98 -4.15 8.44
C SER A 130 -15.13 -3.21 8.86
N LYS A 131 -14.83 -2.13 9.59
CA LYS A 131 -15.83 -1.17 10.05
C LYS A 131 -16.54 -0.46 8.90
N VAL A 132 -15.88 -0.23 7.81
CA VAL A 132 -16.44 0.48 6.64
C VAL A 132 -16.83 -0.47 5.51
N ALA A 133 -16.86 -1.78 5.79
CA ALA A 133 -17.26 -2.82 4.85
C ALA A 133 -16.38 -2.90 3.60
N VAL A 134 -15.08 -2.61 3.74
CA VAL A 134 -14.09 -2.86 2.71
C VAL A 134 -13.49 -4.25 2.96
N PRO A 135 -13.67 -5.22 2.05
CA PRO A 135 -13.12 -6.55 2.27
C PRO A 135 -11.60 -6.57 2.13
N LEU A 136 -10.98 -7.52 2.81
CA LEU A 136 -9.56 -7.80 2.58
C LEU A 136 -9.41 -8.57 1.26
N PHE A 137 -8.34 -8.27 0.53
CA PHE A 137 -8.09 -8.93 -0.74
C PHE A 137 -7.75 -10.41 -0.52
N ALA A 138 -8.47 -11.28 -1.23
CA ALA A 138 -8.22 -12.72 -1.20
C ALA A 138 -7.22 -13.06 -2.30
N ALA A 139 -5.98 -13.24 -1.91
CA ALA A 139 -4.89 -13.50 -2.86
C ALA A 139 -4.75 -14.98 -3.19
#